data_36fd0ca52e2fdf0ba0d196c7143bcfb4
#
_entry.id   36fd0ca52e2fdf0ba0d196c7143bcfb4
#
_cell.length_a   1.000
_cell.length_b   1.000
_cell.length_c   1.000
_cell.angle_alpha   90.00
_cell.angle_beta   90.00
_cell.angle_gamma   90.00
#
_symmetry.space_group_name_H-M   'P 1'
#
loop_
_entity.id
_entity.type
_entity.pdbx_description
1 polymer ?
#
loop_
_entity_poly.entity_id
_entity_poly.type
_entity_poly.pdbx_seq_one_letter_code
_entity_poly.pdbx_strand_id
1 'polypeptide(L)'
;TLRNPAIWLPLLPGMTLDRWLGQFFRDPRLRQLFGRYATYVGGRPARTPAVLGLVWQAEAQGVWAMPQGLQDLAQALARAAERIGVRFRYASEARRIVRQSGRVSAVEISGGVSLACDFAIFNGDPRALAEGRLGDAAREALLRRTSGPPSLSAWVWSFAATAAGPKAADLAHHNLFFTA
;
A
#
# COMPACT_ATOMS: atom_id res chain seq x y z
N THR A 1 -19.45 23.03 6.92
CA THR A 1 -19.27 21.77 6.16
C THR A 1 -19.50 20.52 7.02
N LEU A 2 -19.19 20.53 8.33
CA LEU A 2 -19.47 19.40 9.25
C LEU A 2 -20.96 19.21 9.59
N ARG A 3 -21.82 20.13 9.16
CA ARG A 3 -23.28 20.09 9.38
C ARG A 3 -24.05 19.22 8.37
N ASN A 4 -23.40 18.76 7.31
CA ASN A 4 -24.05 17.88 6.34
C ASN A 4 -24.02 16.43 6.85
N PRO A 5 -25.16 15.82 7.19
CA PRO A 5 -25.21 14.45 7.72
C PRO A 5 -24.68 13.41 6.72
N ALA A 6 -24.70 13.69 5.43
CA ALA A 6 -24.17 12.81 4.41
C ALA A 6 -22.65 12.55 4.55
N ILE A 7 -21.92 13.46 5.22
CA ILE A 7 -20.47 13.28 5.48
C ILE A 7 -20.23 12.19 6.52
N TRP A 8 -21.17 11.99 7.44
CA TRP A 8 -21.03 11.01 8.53
C TRP A 8 -21.50 9.61 8.13
N LEU A 9 -22.30 9.49 7.08
CA LEU A 9 -22.82 8.21 6.61
C LEU A 9 -21.72 7.17 6.33
N PRO A 10 -20.60 7.52 5.67
CA PRO A 10 -19.51 6.57 5.41
C PRO A 10 -18.81 6.06 6.67
N LEU A 11 -18.98 6.76 7.79
CA LEU A 11 -18.38 6.39 9.08
C LEU A 11 -19.27 5.46 9.91
N LEU A 12 -20.52 5.21 9.48
CA LEU A 12 -21.41 4.33 10.20
C LEU A 12 -20.90 2.89 10.20
N PRO A 13 -20.95 2.20 11.35
CA PRO A 13 -20.60 0.78 11.42
C PRO A 13 -21.41 -0.04 10.43
N GLY A 14 -20.74 -0.91 9.68
CA GLY A 14 -21.38 -1.78 8.68
C GLY A 14 -21.76 -1.11 7.35
N MET A 15 -21.51 0.20 7.17
CA MET A 15 -21.64 0.85 5.88
C MET A 15 -20.49 0.43 4.98
N THR A 16 -20.79 -0.32 3.92
CA THR A 16 -19.79 -0.71 2.92
C THR A 16 -19.70 0.31 1.80
N LEU A 17 -18.54 0.34 1.14
CA LEU A 17 -18.30 1.24 0.01
C LEU A 17 -19.34 1.02 -1.11
N ASP A 18 -19.66 -0.22 -1.44
CA ASP A 18 -20.66 -0.53 -2.47
C ASP A 18 -22.07 -0.02 -2.10
N ARG A 19 -22.50 -0.22 -0.85
CA ARG A 19 -23.78 0.30 -0.36
C ARG A 19 -23.84 1.83 -0.42
N TRP A 20 -22.76 2.48 -0.01
CA TRP A 20 -22.68 3.93 0.00
C TRP A 20 -22.72 4.49 -1.43
N LEU A 21 -21.91 3.95 -2.34
CA LEU A 21 -21.91 4.35 -3.75
C LEU A 21 -23.25 4.13 -4.44
N GLY A 22 -23.96 3.05 -4.08
CA GLY A 22 -25.29 2.75 -4.61
C GLY A 22 -26.35 3.80 -4.31
N GLN A 23 -26.12 4.67 -3.30
CA GLN A 23 -27.04 5.78 -2.99
C GLN A 23 -26.90 6.94 -3.97
N PHE A 24 -25.73 7.10 -4.59
CA PHE A 24 -25.41 8.24 -5.47
C PHE A 24 -25.40 7.85 -6.93
N PHE A 25 -24.95 6.64 -7.24
CA PHE A 25 -24.74 6.20 -8.62
C PHE A 25 -25.69 5.06 -9.00
N ARG A 26 -26.49 5.29 -10.02
CA ARG A 26 -27.32 4.23 -10.66
C ARG A 26 -26.54 3.50 -11.73
N ASP A 27 -25.63 4.20 -12.45
CA ASP A 27 -24.78 3.61 -13.48
C ASP A 27 -23.76 2.66 -12.84
N PRO A 28 -23.72 1.37 -13.23
CA PRO A 28 -22.81 0.38 -12.67
C PRO A 28 -21.34 0.71 -12.96
N ARG A 29 -21.06 1.40 -14.07
CA ARG A 29 -19.69 1.81 -14.44
C ARG A 29 -19.15 2.84 -13.45
N LEU A 30 -19.98 3.81 -13.04
CA LEU A 30 -19.59 4.78 -12.00
C LEU A 30 -19.40 4.08 -10.64
N ARG A 31 -20.26 3.13 -10.29
CA ARG A 31 -20.06 2.34 -9.07
C ARG A 31 -18.75 1.55 -9.12
N GLN A 32 -18.42 0.95 -10.26
CA GLN A 32 -17.14 0.26 -10.45
C GLN A 32 -15.96 1.22 -10.37
N LEU A 33 -16.04 2.37 -11.04
CA LEU A 33 -15.01 3.41 -11.03
C LEU A 33 -14.67 3.84 -9.60
N PHE A 34 -15.65 4.24 -8.81
CA PHE A 34 -15.41 4.68 -7.44
C PHE A 34 -15.21 3.52 -6.46
N GLY A 35 -15.76 2.33 -6.77
CA GLY A 35 -15.52 1.10 -6.01
C GLY A 35 -14.05 0.65 -6.01
N ARG A 36 -13.25 1.08 -7.00
CA ARG A 36 -11.81 0.75 -7.09
C ARG A 36 -11.03 1.13 -5.84
N TYR A 37 -11.47 2.14 -5.09
CA TYR A 37 -10.77 2.55 -3.86
C TYR A 37 -10.71 1.45 -2.79
N ALA A 38 -11.60 0.45 -2.85
CA ALA A 38 -11.49 -0.72 -2.00
C ALA A 38 -10.20 -1.50 -2.22
N THR A 39 -9.64 -1.48 -3.44
CA THR A 39 -8.41 -2.20 -3.77
C THR A 39 -7.18 -1.61 -3.08
N TYR A 40 -7.22 -0.35 -2.64
CA TYR A 40 -6.13 0.30 -1.90
C TYR A 40 -5.81 -0.40 -0.56
N VAL A 41 -6.79 -1.10 -0.01
CA VAL A 41 -6.63 -1.94 1.18
C VAL A 41 -6.78 -3.43 0.87
N GLY A 42 -6.63 -3.82 -0.40
CA GLY A 42 -6.78 -5.20 -0.85
C GLY A 42 -8.19 -5.77 -0.62
N GLY A 43 -9.21 -4.91 -0.57
CA GLY A 43 -10.59 -5.26 -0.29
C GLY A 43 -11.48 -5.28 -1.52
N ARG A 44 -12.73 -5.76 -1.32
CA ARG A 44 -13.82 -5.67 -2.31
C ARG A 44 -14.82 -4.60 -1.85
N PRO A 45 -15.44 -3.81 -2.75
CA PRO A 45 -16.39 -2.74 -2.37
C PRO A 45 -17.50 -3.19 -1.42
N ALA A 46 -18.01 -4.42 -1.61
CA ALA A 46 -19.07 -5.00 -0.77
C ALA A 46 -18.63 -5.36 0.67
N ARG A 47 -17.32 -5.36 0.96
CA ARG A 47 -16.76 -5.71 2.28
C ARG A 47 -15.87 -4.64 2.86
N THR A 48 -15.56 -3.62 2.09
CA THR A 48 -14.67 -2.51 2.50
C THR A 48 -15.52 -1.39 3.11
N PRO A 49 -15.09 -0.80 4.22
CA PRO A 49 -15.78 0.34 4.82
C PRO A 49 -15.94 1.49 3.85
N ALA A 50 -17.07 2.17 3.88
CA ALA A 50 -17.41 3.28 2.98
C ALA A 50 -16.45 4.48 3.13
N VAL A 51 -15.77 4.61 4.28
CA VAL A 51 -14.76 5.64 4.52
C VAL A 51 -13.65 5.67 3.47
N LEU A 52 -13.37 4.54 2.81
CA LEU A 52 -12.40 4.49 1.70
C LEU A 52 -12.81 5.35 0.50
N GLY A 53 -14.08 5.73 0.38
CA GLY A 53 -14.52 6.71 -0.59
C GLY A 53 -13.89 8.10 -0.40
N LEU A 54 -13.38 8.42 0.81
CA LEU A 54 -12.67 9.68 1.06
C LEU A 54 -11.34 9.78 0.31
N VAL A 55 -10.78 8.68 -0.18
CA VAL A 55 -9.59 8.70 -1.04
C VAL A 55 -9.83 9.53 -2.29
N TRP A 56 -11.05 9.44 -2.87
CA TRP A 56 -11.42 10.30 -3.99
C TRP A 56 -11.34 11.79 -3.65
N GLN A 57 -11.69 12.18 -2.43
CA GLN A 57 -11.60 13.57 -2.01
C GLN A 57 -10.14 14.09 -2.04
N ALA A 58 -9.19 13.25 -1.70
CA ALA A 58 -7.77 13.59 -1.81
C ALA A 58 -7.33 13.70 -3.29
N GLU A 59 -7.74 12.76 -4.14
CA GLU A 59 -7.44 12.81 -5.58
C GLU A 59 -8.10 14.02 -6.27
N ALA A 60 -9.31 14.41 -5.85
CA ALA A 60 -10.02 15.56 -6.39
C ALA A 60 -9.32 16.91 -6.09
N GLN A 61 -8.42 16.96 -5.12
CA GLN A 61 -7.60 18.14 -4.84
C GLN A 61 -6.39 18.26 -5.78
N GLY A 62 -6.12 17.25 -6.57
CA GLY A 62 -5.06 17.20 -7.55
C GLY A 62 -4.20 15.95 -7.39
N VAL A 63 -3.73 15.47 -8.52
CA VAL A 63 -2.77 14.38 -8.64
C VAL A 63 -1.60 14.87 -9.47
N TRP A 64 -0.39 14.69 -8.97
CA TRP A 64 0.82 15.14 -9.64
C TRP A 64 1.61 13.94 -10.16
N ALA A 65 2.07 14.05 -11.39
CA ALA A 65 2.97 13.07 -11.99
C ALA A 65 4.42 13.54 -11.80
N MET A 66 5.29 12.60 -11.48
CA MET A 66 6.74 12.85 -11.49
C MET A 66 7.26 12.73 -12.92
N PRO A 67 7.95 13.73 -13.47
CA PRO A 67 8.40 13.73 -14.87
C PRO A 67 9.25 12.53 -15.27
N GLN A 68 10.11 12.06 -14.34
CA GLN A 68 10.98 10.90 -14.53
C GLN A 68 10.43 9.63 -13.85
N GLY A 69 9.18 9.66 -13.39
CA GLY A 69 8.53 8.57 -12.69
C GLY A 69 8.78 8.55 -11.18
N LEU A 70 8.13 7.62 -10.50
CA LEU A 70 8.17 7.52 -9.02
C LEU A 70 9.57 7.20 -8.47
N GLN A 71 10.47 6.69 -9.30
CA GLN A 71 11.86 6.43 -8.90
C GLN A 71 12.58 7.71 -8.47
N ASP A 72 12.31 8.84 -9.10
CA ASP A 72 12.87 10.13 -8.72
C ASP A 72 12.46 10.55 -7.30
N LEU A 73 11.20 10.31 -6.95
CA LEU A 73 10.70 10.58 -5.59
C LEU A 73 11.43 9.69 -4.57
N ALA A 74 11.56 8.40 -4.87
CA ALA A 74 12.25 7.46 -3.98
C ALA A 74 13.71 7.88 -3.77
N GLN A 75 14.40 8.26 -4.85
CA GLN A 75 15.78 8.74 -4.77
C GLN A 75 15.90 10.07 -4.03
N ALA A 76 14.96 11.00 -4.21
CA ALA A 76 14.94 12.27 -3.49
C ALA A 76 14.79 12.04 -1.98
N LEU A 77 13.92 11.13 -1.58
CA LEU A 77 13.75 10.73 -0.18
C LEU A 77 15.00 10.06 0.37
N ALA A 78 15.64 9.17 -0.40
CA ALA A 78 16.90 8.54 0.00
C ALA A 78 17.98 9.58 0.24
N ARG A 79 18.21 10.50 -0.72
CA ARG A 79 19.17 11.60 -0.55
C ARG A 79 18.86 12.49 0.65
N ALA A 80 17.59 12.74 0.94
CA ALA A 80 17.19 13.52 2.11
C ALA A 80 17.53 12.78 3.41
N ALA A 81 17.28 11.48 3.45
CA ALA A 81 17.60 10.63 4.59
C ALA A 81 19.13 10.53 4.82
N GLU A 82 19.92 10.37 3.76
CA GLU A 82 21.38 10.34 3.85
C GLU A 82 21.96 11.63 4.45
N ARG A 83 21.39 12.79 4.11
CA ARG A 83 21.83 14.09 4.68
C ARG A 83 21.65 14.18 6.19
N ILE A 84 20.74 13.42 6.76
CA ILE A 84 20.51 13.34 8.22
C ILE A 84 21.14 12.09 8.85
N GLY A 85 22.05 11.41 8.13
CA GLY A 85 22.86 10.33 8.67
C GLY A 85 22.33 8.92 8.45
N VAL A 86 21.25 8.74 7.69
CA VAL A 86 20.76 7.39 7.34
C VAL A 86 21.74 6.74 6.36
N ARG A 87 22.04 5.47 6.60
CA ARG A 87 22.87 4.65 5.71
C ARG A 87 22.04 3.56 5.07
N PHE A 88 22.01 3.53 3.75
CA PHE A 88 21.33 2.49 2.97
C PHE A 88 22.29 1.34 2.67
N ARG A 89 21.79 0.11 2.77
CA ARG A 89 22.47 -1.11 2.35
C ARG A 89 21.56 -1.84 1.39
N TYR A 90 21.78 -1.64 0.11
CA TYR A 90 21.07 -2.35 -0.96
C TYR A 90 21.65 -3.75 -1.15
N ALA A 91 20.91 -4.63 -1.83
CA ALA A 91 21.29 -6.03 -2.07
C ALA A 91 21.70 -6.79 -0.79
N SER A 92 21.14 -6.41 0.36
CA SER A 92 21.46 -6.94 1.68
C SER A 92 20.20 -7.50 2.31
N GLU A 93 19.97 -8.79 2.16
CA GLU A 93 18.80 -9.46 2.71
C GLU A 93 18.96 -9.66 4.22
N ALA A 94 17.99 -9.16 5.00
CA ALA A 94 17.91 -9.45 6.42
C ALA A 94 17.55 -10.94 6.63
N ARG A 95 18.36 -11.66 7.37
CA ARG A 95 18.23 -13.10 7.62
C ARG A 95 17.70 -13.40 9.00
N ARG A 96 18.13 -12.64 10.00
CA ARG A 96 17.76 -12.88 11.38
C ARG A 96 17.78 -11.61 12.21
N ILE A 97 16.82 -11.47 13.11
CA ILE A 97 16.83 -10.50 14.19
C ILE A 97 17.36 -11.19 15.43
N VAL A 98 18.46 -10.69 15.97
CA VAL A 98 19.13 -11.24 17.15
C VAL A 98 18.61 -10.54 18.39
N ARG A 99 18.30 -11.33 19.44
CA ARG A 99 17.96 -10.82 20.77
C ARG A 99 18.99 -11.28 21.78
N GLN A 100 19.32 -10.40 22.70
CA GLN A 100 20.13 -10.69 23.86
C GLN A 100 19.45 -10.09 25.09
N SER A 101 19.32 -10.86 26.14
CA SER A 101 18.66 -10.43 27.41
C SER A 101 17.25 -9.84 27.17
N GLY A 102 16.49 -10.42 26.25
CA GLY A 102 15.11 -10.00 25.97
C GLY A 102 14.96 -8.79 25.04
N ARG A 103 16.06 -8.18 24.58
CA ARG A 103 16.07 -7.00 23.71
C ARG A 103 16.71 -7.30 22.35
N VAL A 104 16.32 -6.58 21.32
CA VAL A 104 17.03 -6.62 20.03
C VAL A 104 18.45 -6.13 20.25
N SER A 105 19.43 -6.83 19.69
CA SER A 105 20.84 -6.48 19.78
C SER A 105 21.52 -6.34 18.43
N ALA A 106 20.99 -7.01 17.39
CA ALA A 106 21.53 -6.94 16.04
C ALA A 106 20.54 -7.42 14.99
N VAL A 107 20.82 -7.08 13.75
CA VAL A 107 20.22 -7.72 12.55
C VAL A 107 21.34 -8.38 11.77
N GLU A 108 21.20 -9.67 11.50
CA GLU A 108 22.09 -10.42 10.60
C GLU A 108 21.57 -10.30 9.17
N ILE A 109 22.47 -9.97 8.26
CA ILE A 109 22.18 -9.84 6.83
C ILE A 109 22.93 -10.92 6.04
N SER A 110 22.58 -11.07 4.76
CA SER A 110 23.29 -11.93 3.83
C SER A 110 24.79 -11.67 3.86
N GLY A 111 25.60 -12.73 3.67
CA GLY A 111 27.05 -12.66 3.77
C GLY A 111 27.60 -12.76 5.21
N GLY A 112 26.76 -13.07 6.21
CA GLY A 112 27.20 -13.31 7.58
C GLY A 112 27.53 -12.04 8.39
N VAL A 113 27.15 -10.87 7.88
CA VAL A 113 27.40 -9.59 8.55
C VAL A 113 26.33 -9.35 9.61
N SER A 114 26.74 -9.01 10.83
CA SER A 114 25.86 -8.63 11.94
C SER A 114 25.92 -7.12 12.15
N LEU A 115 24.75 -6.49 12.12
CA LEU A 115 24.59 -5.05 12.33
C LEU A 115 24.01 -4.82 13.72
N ALA A 116 24.82 -4.31 14.64
CA ALA A 116 24.37 -3.98 15.98
C ALA A 116 23.31 -2.86 15.93
N CYS A 117 22.24 -3.03 16.72
CA CYS A 117 21.18 -2.03 16.84
C CYS A 117 20.38 -2.26 18.13
N ASP A 118 19.79 -1.19 18.64
CA ASP A 118 18.92 -1.22 19.81
C ASP A 118 17.46 -1.49 19.44
N PHE A 119 17.07 -1.18 18.19
CA PHE A 119 15.73 -1.35 17.64
C PHE A 119 15.80 -1.85 16.20
N ALA A 120 14.83 -2.67 15.81
CA ALA A 120 14.63 -3.07 14.42
C ALA A 120 13.18 -2.76 14.03
N ILE A 121 13.01 -2.00 12.95
CA ILE A 121 11.70 -1.70 12.36
C ILE A 121 11.57 -2.56 11.10
N PHE A 122 10.59 -3.46 11.10
CA PHE A 122 10.30 -4.31 9.96
C PHE A 122 9.13 -3.74 9.17
N ASN A 123 9.39 -3.29 7.94
CA ASN A 123 8.40 -2.76 7.00
C ASN A 123 8.05 -3.75 5.88
N GLY A 124 8.22 -5.05 6.13
CA GLY A 124 7.81 -6.12 5.23
C GLY A 124 6.47 -6.73 5.61
N ASP A 125 6.07 -7.81 4.93
CA ASP A 125 4.86 -8.55 5.27
C ASP A 125 4.98 -9.18 6.67
N PRO A 126 4.10 -8.86 7.62
CA PRO A 126 4.11 -9.45 8.97
C PRO A 126 4.07 -10.98 8.97
N ARG A 127 3.57 -11.61 7.91
CA ARG A 127 3.59 -13.08 7.76
C ARG A 127 5.01 -13.63 7.72
N ALA A 128 5.95 -12.90 7.12
CA ALA A 128 7.35 -13.32 7.12
C ALA A 128 7.90 -13.48 8.53
N LEU A 129 7.48 -12.61 9.46
CA LEU A 129 7.83 -12.74 10.88
C LEU A 129 7.10 -13.94 11.52
N ALA A 130 5.80 -14.10 11.25
CA ALA A 130 5.00 -15.20 11.78
C ALA A 130 5.51 -16.58 11.33
N GLU A 131 6.01 -16.65 10.10
CA GLU A 131 6.62 -17.85 9.52
C GLU A 131 8.06 -18.10 10.01
N GLY A 132 8.61 -17.21 10.85
CA GLY A 132 9.95 -17.33 11.39
C GLY A 132 11.07 -17.03 10.39
N ARG A 133 10.80 -16.36 9.28
CA ARG A 133 11.81 -16.05 8.25
C ARG A 133 12.94 -15.14 8.76
N LEU A 134 12.72 -14.43 9.84
CA LEU A 134 13.73 -13.60 10.53
C LEU A 134 14.11 -14.17 11.90
N GLY A 135 13.91 -15.47 12.10
CA GLY A 135 14.23 -16.20 13.32
C GLY A 135 13.13 -16.14 14.39
N ASP A 136 13.22 -17.02 15.40
CA ASP A 136 12.20 -17.19 16.43
C ASP A 136 12.02 -15.92 17.27
N ALA A 137 13.10 -15.20 17.54
CA ALA A 137 13.06 -13.94 18.27
C ALA A 137 12.14 -12.89 17.63
N ALA A 138 12.09 -12.83 16.31
CA ALA A 138 11.19 -11.94 15.58
C ALA A 138 9.74 -12.45 15.63
N ARG A 139 9.56 -13.77 15.54
CA ARG A 139 8.24 -14.41 15.63
C ARG A 139 7.55 -14.15 16.97
N GLU A 140 8.29 -14.22 18.08
CA GLU A 140 7.77 -13.95 19.42
C GLU A 140 7.33 -12.48 19.60
N ALA A 141 7.92 -11.54 18.87
CA ALA A 141 7.58 -10.11 18.94
C ALA A 141 6.24 -9.78 18.30
N LEU A 142 5.64 -10.70 17.53
CA LEU A 142 4.32 -10.50 16.94
C LEU A 142 3.23 -10.58 18.01
N LEU A 143 2.79 -9.43 18.47
CA LEU A 143 1.60 -9.28 19.29
C LEU A 143 0.36 -9.62 18.44
N ARG A 144 -0.10 -10.87 18.54
CA ARG A 144 -1.40 -11.40 18.12
C ARG A 144 -1.98 -10.90 16.77
N ARG A 145 -2.21 -11.85 15.88
CA ARG A 145 -3.08 -11.83 14.70
C ARG A 145 -2.46 -11.40 13.37
N THR A 146 -1.67 -12.29 12.80
CA THR A 146 -1.51 -12.35 11.34
C THR A 146 -2.43 -13.42 10.71
N SER A 147 -3.45 -13.89 11.41
CA SER A 147 -4.29 -15.05 11.08
C SER A 147 -5.57 -14.70 10.31
N GLY A 148 -5.52 -13.79 9.38
CA GLY A 148 -6.60 -13.53 8.43
C GLY A 148 -6.29 -14.12 7.03
N PRO A 149 -7.31 -14.30 6.16
CA PRO A 149 -7.06 -14.61 4.77
C PRO A 149 -6.23 -13.48 4.14
N PRO A 150 -5.37 -13.78 3.14
CA PRO A 150 -4.64 -12.75 2.41
C PRO A 150 -5.61 -11.75 1.79
N SER A 151 -5.18 -10.49 1.69
CA SER A 151 -5.85 -9.49 0.88
C SER A 151 -5.84 -9.89 -0.59
N LEU A 152 -6.67 -9.24 -1.40
CA LEU A 152 -6.58 -9.37 -2.84
C LEU A 152 -5.19 -8.95 -3.30
N SER A 153 -4.66 -9.65 -4.31
CA SER A 153 -3.45 -9.30 -5.01
C SER A 153 -3.78 -8.75 -6.39
N ALA A 154 -2.81 -8.12 -7.02
CA ALA A 154 -2.91 -7.64 -8.38
C ALA A 154 -1.89 -8.34 -9.26
N TRP A 155 -2.27 -8.63 -10.49
CA TRP A 155 -1.33 -9.02 -11.52
C TRP A 155 -0.95 -7.76 -12.31
N VAL A 156 0.31 -7.38 -12.25
CA VAL A 156 0.80 -6.16 -12.89
C VAL A 156 1.64 -6.54 -14.10
N TRP A 157 1.28 -5.97 -15.25
CA TRP A 157 2.08 -6.05 -16.46
C TRP A 157 2.75 -4.70 -16.69
N SER A 158 4.06 -4.68 -16.75
CA SER A 158 4.84 -3.49 -17.07
C SER A 158 5.44 -3.65 -18.45
N PHE A 159 5.12 -2.73 -19.35
CA PHE A 159 5.63 -2.73 -20.71
C PHE A 159 5.81 -1.30 -21.20
N ALA A 160 6.71 -1.12 -22.15
CA ALA A 160 6.87 0.11 -22.91
C ALA A 160 6.36 -0.11 -24.34
N ALA A 161 5.51 0.77 -24.81
CA ALA A 161 4.94 0.68 -26.15
C ALA A 161 4.72 2.06 -26.74
N THR A 162 4.79 2.14 -28.07
CA THR A 162 4.36 3.32 -28.81
C THR A 162 2.88 3.16 -29.12
N ALA A 163 2.08 4.12 -28.71
CA ALA A 163 0.66 4.12 -29.05
C ALA A 163 0.48 4.27 -30.56
N ALA A 164 -0.37 3.43 -31.15
CA ALA A 164 -0.67 3.45 -32.58
C ALA A 164 -2.18 3.50 -32.80
N GLY A 165 -2.56 4.00 -33.98
CA GLY A 165 -3.96 4.11 -34.40
C GLY A 165 -4.57 5.49 -34.18
N PRO A 166 -5.81 5.70 -34.65
CA PRO A 166 -6.43 7.03 -34.69
C PRO A 166 -6.71 7.67 -33.33
N LYS A 167 -6.72 6.89 -32.27
CA LYS A 167 -6.93 7.37 -30.89
C LYS A 167 -5.67 7.36 -30.03
N ALA A 168 -4.50 7.18 -30.63
CA ALA A 168 -3.24 7.12 -29.89
C ALA A 168 -2.95 8.39 -29.09
N ALA A 169 -3.36 9.56 -29.60
CA ALA A 169 -3.20 10.85 -28.95
C ALA A 169 -4.18 11.10 -27.79
N ASP A 170 -5.26 10.31 -27.72
CA ASP A 170 -6.34 10.50 -26.74
C ASP A 170 -6.12 9.70 -25.44
N LEU A 171 -5.01 8.96 -25.33
CA LEU A 171 -4.71 8.18 -24.14
C LEU A 171 -4.38 9.09 -22.96
N ALA A 172 -5.23 9.03 -21.95
CA ALA A 172 -4.99 9.71 -20.68
C ALA A 172 -3.94 8.95 -19.83
N HIS A 173 -3.43 9.62 -18.79
CA HIS A 173 -2.52 8.98 -17.83
C HIS A 173 -3.15 7.75 -17.15
N HIS A 174 -4.47 7.80 -16.90
CA HIS A 174 -5.27 6.66 -16.42
C HIS A 174 -6.40 6.37 -17.39
N ASN A 175 -6.48 5.12 -17.82
CA ASN A 175 -7.56 4.61 -18.66
C ASN A 175 -8.21 3.43 -17.97
N LEU A 176 -9.54 3.43 -17.90
CA LEU A 176 -10.32 2.33 -17.33
C LEU A 176 -11.11 1.65 -18.45
N PHE A 177 -10.97 0.35 -18.53
CA PHE A 177 -11.71 -0.46 -19.48
C PHE A 177 -12.81 -1.22 -18.74
N PHE A 178 -14.01 -1.16 -19.28
CA PHE A 178 -15.16 -1.86 -18.76
C PHE A 178 -15.52 -3.00 -19.69
N THR A 179 -15.93 -4.13 -19.15
CA THR A 179 -16.57 -5.19 -19.94
C THR A 179 -17.93 -4.69 -20.41
N ALA A 180 -18.27 -5.01 -21.66
CA ALA A 180 -19.57 -4.69 -22.27
C ALA A 180 -20.71 -5.41 -21.55
#